data_7e30a159e2b3d3bab208d2f5622291b4
#
_entry.id   7e30a159e2b3d3bab208d2f5622291b4
#
_cell.length_a   1.000
_cell.length_b   1.000
_cell.length_c   1.000
_cell.angle_alpha   90.00
_cell.angle_beta   90.00
_cell.angle_gamma   90.00
#
_symmetry.space_group_name_H-M   'P 1'
#
loop_
_entity.id
_entity.type
_entity.pdbx_description
1 polymer ?
#
loop_
_entity_poly.entity_id
_entity_poly.type
_entity_poly.pdbx_seq_one_letter_code
_entity_poly.pdbx_strand_id
1 'polypeptide(L)'
;MKMIAALTGCAFIANDALCENDASWASAGDVDFLDDVAETILPRTDTPGAKDAALGQFIAKYSAACYPPEHIALLKKGITQIEVRMQAEQGTGFRAASAEARKSLLVSIDRQAKEHTQRADTTQGGQPHYFTLMKQLTLYGFFTSEAGETRVAHYRPVPGKYKGCIPYIKGQTFWAW
;
A
#
# COMPACT_ATOMS: atom_id res chain seq x y z
N MET A 1 -13.51 -5.22 -47.10
CA MET A 1 -13.86 -4.35 -45.95
C MET A 1 -14.29 -5.09 -44.68
N LYS A 2 -14.82 -6.30 -44.72
CA LYS A 2 -15.23 -7.04 -43.50
C LYS A 2 -14.07 -7.57 -42.60
N MET A 3 -12.88 -7.77 -43.17
CA MET A 3 -11.73 -8.27 -42.38
C MET A 3 -11.02 -7.21 -41.50
N ILE A 4 -11.10 -5.94 -41.89
CA ILE A 4 -10.45 -4.87 -41.12
C ILE A 4 -11.20 -4.56 -39.81
N ALA A 5 -12.54 -4.70 -39.85
CA ALA A 5 -13.37 -4.48 -38.65
C ALA A 5 -13.18 -5.58 -37.59
N ALA A 6 -12.87 -6.81 -37.98
CA ALA A 6 -12.58 -7.91 -37.06
C ALA A 6 -11.24 -7.76 -36.37
N LEU A 7 -10.22 -7.22 -37.04
CA LEU A 7 -8.90 -6.99 -36.46
C LEU A 7 -8.88 -5.84 -35.42
N THR A 8 -9.66 -4.77 -35.67
CA THR A 8 -9.77 -3.67 -34.69
C THR A 8 -10.58 -4.07 -33.45
N GLY A 9 -11.61 -4.90 -33.62
CA GLY A 9 -12.39 -5.41 -32.49
C GLY A 9 -11.59 -6.34 -31.57
N CYS A 10 -10.76 -7.22 -32.12
CA CYS A 10 -9.91 -8.11 -31.34
C CYS A 10 -8.78 -7.37 -30.60
N ALA A 11 -8.25 -6.29 -31.17
CA ALA A 11 -7.23 -5.48 -30.51
C ALA A 11 -7.79 -4.71 -29.29
N PHE A 12 -9.05 -4.27 -29.35
CA PHE A 12 -9.71 -3.60 -28.23
C PHE A 12 -10.06 -4.58 -27.10
N ILE A 13 -10.53 -5.79 -27.44
CA ILE A 13 -10.82 -6.83 -26.45
C ILE A 13 -9.53 -7.36 -25.80
N ALA A 14 -8.44 -7.47 -26.58
CA ALA A 14 -7.14 -7.88 -26.05
C ALA A 14 -6.53 -6.85 -25.08
N ASN A 15 -6.79 -5.55 -25.27
CA ASN A 15 -6.34 -4.52 -24.32
C ASN A 15 -7.12 -4.56 -23.00
N ASP A 16 -8.44 -4.79 -23.03
CA ASP A 16 -9.23 -4.97 -21.82
C ASP A 16 -8.81 -6.27 -21.08
N ALA A 17 -8.59 -7.37 -21.81
CA ALA A 17 -8.10 -8.62 -21.22
C ALA A 17 -6.64 -8.54 -20.70
N LEU A 18 -5.82 -7.63 -21.23
CA LEU A 18 -4.47 -7.38 -20.71
C LEU A 18 -4.47 -6.43 -19.48
N CYS A 19 -5.52 -5.64 -19.31
CA CYS A 19 -5.73 -4.81 -18.11
C CYS A 19 -6.43 -5.58 -16.98
N GLU A 20 -7.13 -6.67 -17.28
CA GLU A 20 -7.64 -7.66 -16.32
C GLU A 20 -6.58 -8.71 -15.96
N ASN A 21 -5.30 -8.40 -16.06
CA ASN A 21 -4.31 -9.24 -15.42
C ASN A 21 -4.53 -9.15 -13.92
N ASP A 22 -5.41 -10.05 -13.46
CA ASP A 22 -5.60 -10.35 -12.06
C ASP A 22 -4.25 -10.29 -11.36
N ALA A 23 -4.14 -9.39 -10.41
CA ALA A 23 -3.07 -9.45 -9.42
C ALA A 23 -3.32 -10.72 -8.57
N SER A 24 -3.26 -11.87 -9.23
CA SER A 24 -3.78 -13.16 -8.78
C SER A 24 -3.01 -13.77 -7.61
N TRP A 25 -2.04 -13.04 -7.06
CA TRP A 25 -1.36 -13.52 -5.86
C TRP A 25 -2.19 -13.26 -4.58
N ALA A 26 -3.07 -12.27 -4.56
CA ALA A 26 -3.90 -11.89 -3.43
C ALA A 26 -5.36 -12.28 -3.70
N SER A 27 -5.95 -13.08 -2.81
CA SER A 27 -7.39 -13.32 -2.81
C SER A 27 -8.17 -12.08 -2.38
N ALA A 28 -9.48 -12.07 -2.58
CA ALA A 28 -10.33 -10.98 -2.06
C ALA A 28 -10.18 -10.83 -0.52
N GLY A 29 -10.00 -11.93 0.21
CA GLY A 29 -9.74 -11.89 1.64
C GLY A 29 -8.39 -11.28 2.00
N ASP A 30 -7.35 -11.50 1.18
CA ASP A 30 -6.03 -10.87 1.36
C ASP A 30 -6.08 -9.37 1.09
N VAL A 31 -6.83 -8.94 0.07
CA VAL A 31 -7.05 -7.53 -0.26
C VAL A 31 -7.74 -6.81 0.91
N ASP A 32 -8.83 -7.37 1.42
CA ASP A 32 -9.52 -6.83 2.59
C ASP A 32 -8.61 -6.76 3.83
N PHE A 33 -7.78 -7.79 4.03
CA PHE A 33 -6.81 -7.82 5.13
C PHE A 33 -5.77 -6.71 4.99
N LEU A 34 -5.24 -6.51 3.79
CA LEU A 34 -4.30 -5.44 3.50
C LEU A 34 -4.91 -4.06 3.70
N ASP A 35 -6.19 -3.87 3.36
CA ASP A 35 -6.94 -2.64 3.64
C ASP A 35 -7.06 -2.39 5.16
N ASP A 36 -7.33 -3.43 5.96
CA ASP A 36 -7.41 -3.31 7.41
C ASP A 36 -6.03 -3.01 8.05
N VAL A 37 -4.96 -3.59 7.53
CA VAL A 37 -3.58 -3.27 7.96
C VAL A 37 -3.24 -1.83 7.58
N ALA A 38 -3.52 -1.42 6.35
CA ALA A 38 -3.27 -0.07 5.87
C ALA A 38 -4.05 0.99 6.67
N GLU A 39 -5.33 0.74 6.97
CA GLU A 39 -6.16 1.63 7.80
C GLU A 39 -5.65 1.71 9.25
N THR A 40 -5.03 0.63 9.76
CA THR A 40 -4.40 0.68 11.09
C THR A 40 -3.12 1.53 11.08
N ILE A 41 -2.40 1.59 9.95
CA ILE A 41 -1.19 2.41 9.76
C ILE A 41 -1.57 3.89 9.53
N LEU A 42 -2.55 4.13 8.67
CA LEU A 42 -3.07 5.46 8.31
C LEU A 42 -4.58 5.52 8.55
N PRO A 43 -5.00 5.69 9.82
CA PRO A 43 -6.41 5.72 10.15
C PRO A 43 -7.08 7.01 9.66
N ARG A 44 -8.36 6.91 9.33
CA ARG A 44 -9.20 8.09 9.10
C ARG A 44 -9.27 8.94 10.37
N THR A 45 -9.02 10.23 10.20
CA THR A 45 -9.17 11.25 11.25
C THR A 45 -9.98 12.43 10.67
N ASP A 46 -9.50 13.65 10.81
CA ASP A 46 -10.02 14.82 10.07
C ASP A 46 -9.65 14.74 8.58
N THR A 47 -8.71 13.86 8.24
CA THR A 47 -8.28 13.56 6.86
C THR A 47 -8.69 12.14 6.46
N PRO A 48 -8.77 11.84 5.15
CA PRO A 48 -9.04 10.49 4.67
C PRO A 48 -8.07 9.46 5.24
N GLY A 49 -8.55 8.25 5.48
CA GLY A 49 -7.75 7.09 5.86
C GLY A 49 -7.34 6.25 4.65
N ALA A 50 -6.60 5.18 4.93
CA ALA A 50 -6.09 4.27 3.91
C ALA A 50 -7.20 3.57 3.10
N LYS A 51 -8.32 3.24 3.73
CA LYS A 51 -9.48 2.63 3.07
C LYS A 51 -10.14 3.55 2.05
N ASP A 52 -10.08 4.86 2.24
CA ASP A 52 -10.61 5.83 1.27
C ASP A 52 -9.84 5.82 -0.06
N ALA A 53 -8.62 5.28 -0.05
CA ALA A 53 -7.76 5.12 -1.21
C ALA A 53 -7.71 3.67 -1.75
N ALA A 54 -8.52 2.74 -1.22
CA ALA A 54 -8.56 1.33 -1.61
C ALA A 54 -7.16 0.69 -1.68
N LEU A 55 -6.34 0.89 -0.64
CA LEU A 55 -4.93 0.53 -0.65
C LEU A 55 -4.66 -0.97 -0.72
N GLY A 56 -5.56 -1.83 -0.22
CA GLY A 56 -5.42 -3.28 -0.36
C GLY A 56 -5.34 -3.70 -1.81
N GLN A 57 -6.22 -3.16 -2.66
CA GLN A 57 -6.21 -3.41 -4.09
C GLN A 57 -4.97 -2.82 -4.76
N PHE A 58 -4.57 -1.60 -4.36
CA PHE A 58 -3.35 -0.97 -4.86
C PHE A 58 -2.11 -1.83 -4.54
N ILE A 59 -1.94 -2.25 -3.27
CA ILE A 59 -0.81 -3.07 -2.84
C ILE A 59 -0.75 -4.37 -3.64
N ALA A 60 -1.89 -5.06 -3.82
CA ALA A 60 -1.96 -6.30 -4.58
C ALA A 60 -1.54 -6.12 -6.04
N LYS A 61 -2.10 -5.13 -6.75
CA LYS A 61 -1.80 -4.87 -8.16
C LYS A 61 -0.39 -4.33 -8.37
N TYR A 62 0.02 -3.34 -7.57
CA TYR A 62 1.33 -2.71 -7.71
C TYR A 62 2.47 -3.70 -7.44
N SER A 63 2.35 -4.51 -6.37
CA SER A 63 3.37 -5.51 -6.07
C SER A 63 3.46 -6.60 -7.14
N ALA A 64 2.33 -7.04 -7.70
CA ALA A 64 2.32 -8.00 -8.81
C ALA A 64 3.03 -7.46 -10.07
N ALA A 65 2.89 -6.16 -10.35
CA ALA A 65 3.46 -5.53 -11.54
C ALA A 65 4.93 -5.12 -11.36
N CYS A 66 5.33 -4.71 -10.15
CA CYS A 66 6.60 -4.01 -9.93
C CYS A 66 7.57 -4.75 -9.02
N TYR A 67 7.12 -5.74 -8.26
CA TYR A 67 7.99 -6.43 -7.28
C TYR A 67 8.43 -7.80 -7.77
N PRO A 68 9.66 -8.23 -7.42
CA PRO A 68 10.11 -9.57 -7.71
C PRO A 68 9.33 -10.62 -6.89
N PRO A 69 9.25 -11.87 -7.38
CA PRO A 69 8.47 -12.94 -6.74
C PRO A 69 8.78 -13.17 -5.26
N GLU A 70 10.03 -12.99 -4.85
CA GLU A 70 10.47 -13.11 -3.47
C GLU A 70 9.83 -12.07 -2.54
N HIS A 71 9.61 -10.84 -3.01
CA HIS A 71 8.93 -9.80 -2.22
C HIS A 71 7.42 -10.08 -2.13
N ILE A 72 6.83 -10.63 -3.17
CA ILE A 72 5.42 -11.10 -3.14
C ILE A 72 5.26 -12.22 -2.11
N ALA A 73 6.20 -13.18 -2.10
CA ALA A 73 6.22 -14.26 -1.10
C ALA A 73 6.36 -13.72 0.34
N LEU A 74 7.17 -12.66 0.53
CA LEU A 74 7.28 -11.97 1.82
C LEU A 74 5.98 -11.29 2.24
N LEU A 75 5.26 -10.65 1.32
CA LEU A 75 3.96 -10.04 1.63
C LEU A 75 2.94 -11.10 2.05
N LYS A 76 2.83 -12.21 1.32
CA LYS A 76 1.96 -13.36 1.71
C LYS A 76 2.31 -13.91 3.09
N LYS A 77 3.60 -14.16 3.33
CA LYS A 77 4.08 -14.61 4.64
C LYS A 77 3.73 -13.60 5.72
N GLY A 78 3.82 -12.30 5.43
CA GLY A 78 3.47 -11.22 6.35
C GLY A 78 2.00 -11.25 6.76
N ILE A 79 1.07 -11.44 5.82
CA ILE A 79 -0.37 -11.59 6.11
C ILE A 79 -0.57 -12.73 7.10
N THR A 80 -0.03 -13.91 6.81
CA THR A 80 -0.15 -15.09 7.67
C THR A 80 0.47 -14.85 9.06
N GLN A 81 1.64 -14.22 9.13
CA GLN A 81 2.31 -13.96 10.41
C GLN A 81 1.55 -12.96 11.29
N ILE A 82 0.98 -11.92 10.72
CA ILE A 82 0.16 -10.95 11.46
C ILE A 82 -1.08 -11.66 12.03
N GLU A 83 -1.75 -12.49 11.22
CA GLU A 83 -2.94 -13.23 11.65
C GLU A 83 -2.62 -14.21 12.78
N VAL A 84 -1.57 -15.03 12.62
CA VAL A 84 -1.12 -15.99 13.65
C VAL A 84 -0.76 -15.30 14.96
N ARG A 85 -0.07 -14.15 14.89
CA ARG A 85 0.31 -13.40 16.09
C ARG A 85 -0.90 -12.79 16.78
N MET A 86 -1.85 -12.24 16.02
CA MET A 86 -3.06 -11.67 16.61
C MET A 86 -3.87 -12.79 17.28
N GLN A 87 -4.00 -13.95 16.65
CA GLN A 87 -4.67 -15.10 17.23
C GLN A 87 -4.00 -15.57 18.53
N ALA A 88 -2.67 -15.57 18.57
CA ALA A 88 -1.91 -15.97 19.76
C ALA A 88 -2.03 -14.95 20.92
N GLU A 89 -2.05 -13.65 20.61
CA GLU A 89 -2.06 -12.58 21.61
C GLU A 89 -3.47 -12.26 22.13
N GLN A 90 -4.48 -12.35 21.27
CA GLN A 90 -5.85 -11.89 21.55
C GLN A 90 -6.91 -12.98 21.44
N GLY A 91 -6.55 -14.17 20.95
CA GLY A 91 -7.52 -15.26 20.70
C GLY A 91 -8.51 -14.98 19.57
N THR A 92 -8.28 -13.93 18.78
CA THR A 92 -9.14 -13.52 17.66
C THR A 92 -8.32 -13.20 16.43
N GLY A 93 -8.94 -13.27 15.23
CA GLY A 93 -8.30 -12.84 13.99
C GLY A 93 -8.08 -11.32 13.95
N PHE A 94 -7.12 -10.86 13.14
CA PHE A 94 -6.75 -9.45 13.03
C PHE A 94 -7.95 -8.55 12.69
N ARG A 95 -8.81 -8.98 11.77
CA ARG A 95 -9.99 -8.21 11.33
C ARG A 95 -11.07 -8.09 12.41
N ALA A 96 -11.18 -9.10 13.30
CA ALA A 96 -12.15 -9.11 14.39
C ALA A 96 -11.64 -8.41 15.67
N ALA A 97 -10.33 -8.14 15.75
CA ALA A 97 -9.70 -7.50 16.91
C ALA A 97 -10.06 -6.01 17.01
N SER A 98 -9.96 -5.46 18.23
CA SER A 98 -10.16 -4.01 18.44
C SER A 98 -9.09 -3.17 17.74
N ALA A 99 -9.40 -1.90 17.49
CA ALA A 99 -8.46 -0.96 16.85
C ALA A 99 -7.17 -0.81 17.68
N GLU A 100 -7.29 -0.78 19.02
CA GLU A 100 -6.16 -0.69 19.95
C GLU A 100 -5.27 -1.93 19.88
N ALA A 101 -5.88 -3.13 19.85
CA ALA A 101 -5.14 -4.39 19.74
C ALA A 101 -4.39 -4.47 18.40
N ARG A 102 -5.05 -4.14 17.29
CA ARG A 102 -4.43 -4.05 15.97
C ARG A 102 -3.24 -3.10 15.96
N LYS A 103 -3.43 -1.89 16.48
CA LYS A 103 -2.37 -0.88 16.58
C LYS A 103 -1.20 -1.37 17.45
N SER A 104 -1.46 -1.93 18.63
CA SER A 104 -0.45 -2.46 19.53
C SER A 104 0.41 -3.54 18.86
N LEU A 105 -0.23 -4.49 18.18
CA LEU A 105 0.45 -5.53 17.44
C LEU A 105 1.33 -4.93 16.32
N LEU A 106 0.79 -4.05 15.48
CA LEU A 106 1.57 -3.47 14.38
C LEU A 106 2.73 -2.60 14.86
N VAL A 107 2.60 -1.91 15.99
CA VAL A 107 3.70 -1.16 16.64
C VAL A 107 4.81 -2.12 17.09
N SER A 108 4.46 -3.28 17.66
CA SER A 108 5.45 -4.29 18.04
C SER A 108 6.20 -4.85 16.84
N ILE A 109 5.48 -5.09 15.74
CA ILE A 109 6.05 -5.57 14.47
C ILE A 109 6.94 -4.49 13.83
N ASP A 110 6.53 -3.21 13.84
CA ASP A 110 7.34 -2.10 13.30
C ASP A 110 8.68 -1.98 14.03
N ARG A 111 8.69 -2.17 15.35
CA ARG A 111 9.93 -2.20 16.12
C ARG A 111 10.85 -3.34 15.67
N GLN A 112 10.32 -4.55 15.50
CA GLN A 112 11.09 -5.69 14.99
C GLN A 112 11.61 -5.45 13.58
N ALA A 113 10.80 -4.84 12.71
CA ALA A 113 11.21 -4.48 11.36
C ALA A 113 12.37 -3.47 11.35
N LYS A 114 12.35 -2.47 12.24
CA LYS A 114 13.44 -1.51 12.41
C LYS A 114 14.72 -2.17 12.91
N GLU A 115 14.63 -3.04 13.91
CA GLU A 115 15.77 -3.82 14.41
C GLU A 115 16.35 -4.73 13.31
N HIS A 116 15.48 -5.36 12.52
CA HIS A 116 15.91 -6.18 11.38
C HIS A 116 16.70 -5.33 10.37
N THR A 117 16.20 -4.14 10.01
CA THR A 117 16.88 -3.24 9.08
C THR A 117 18.22 -2.74 9.63
N GLN A 118 18.32 -2.49 10.94
CA GLN A 118 19.58 -2.06 11.56
C GLN A 118 20.64 -3.18 11.62
N ARG A 119 20.21 -4.44 11.75
CA ARG A 119 21.11 -5.61 11.77
C ARG A 119 21.49 -6.09 10.37
N ALA A 120 20.59 -5.91 9.39
CA ALA A 120 20.88 -6.22 8.01
C ALA A 120 21.95 -5.25 7.52
N ASP A 121 23.14 -5.79 7.21
CA ASP A 121 24.19 -5.01 6.56
C ASP A 121 23.64 -4.54 5.21
N THR A 122 23.30 -3.27 5.13
CA THR A 122 22.67 -2.64 3.96
C THR A 122 23.56 -2.69 2.72
N THR A 123 24.83 -3.07 2.88
CA THR A 123 25.81 -3.19 1.80
C THR A 123 25.72 -4.54 1.06
N GLN A 124 25.02 -5.55 1.60
CA GLN A 124 24.97 -6.90 1.01
C GLN A 124 23.59 -7.35 0.51
N GLY A 125 22.62 -6.44 0.32
CA GLY A 125 21.35 -6.79 -0.32
C GLY A 125 20.45 -7.73 0.51
N GLY A 126 20.47 -7.61 1.84
CA GLY A 126 19.61 -8.37 2.74
C GLY A 126 18.13 -8.21 2.42
N GLN A 127 17.33 -9.29 2.50
CA GLN A 127 15.89 -9.23 2.28
C GLN A 127 15.23 -8.27 3.28
N PRO A 128 14.35 -7.38 2.84
CA PRO A 128 13.62 -6.48 3.74
C PRO A 128 12.67 -7.27 4.64
N HIS A 129 12.33 -6.70 5.77
CA HIS A 129 11.26 -7.27 6.61
C HIS A 129 9.90 -7.08 5.91
N TYR A 130 9.02 -8.08 5.95
CA TYR A 130 7.71 -8.02 5.27
C TYR A 130 6.90 -6.78 5.65
N PHE A 131 6.94 -6.37 6.92
CA PHE A 131 6.20 -5.21 7.39
C PHE A 131 6.77 -3.88 6.86
N THR A 132 8.08 -3.82 6.61
CA THR A 132 8.71 -2.68 5.93
C THR A 132 8.12 -2.49 4.54
N LEU A 133 7.98 -3.59 3.77
CA LEU A 133 7.35 -3.54 2.44
C LEU A 133 5.88 -3.11 2.52
N MET A 134 5.09 -3.71 3.43
CA MET A 134 3.68 -3.34 3.62
C MET A 134 3.53 -1.86 3.95
N LYS A 135 4.34 -1.35 4.89
CA LYS A 135 4.31 0.05 5.31
C LYS A 135 4.71 1.01 4.18
N GLN A 136 5.78 0.67 3.45
CA GLN A 136 6.22 1.47 2.29
C GLN A 136 5.14 1.53 1.22
N LEU A 137 4.52 0.40 0.88
CA LEU A 137 3.43 0.34 -0.11
C LEU A 137 2.20 1.11 0.36
N THR A 138 1.85 1.03 1.65
CA THR A 138 0.76 1.81 2.24
C THR A 138 1.00 3.31 2.11
N LEU A 139 2.18 3.79 2.50
CA LEU A 139 2.53 5.21 2.42
C LEU A 139 2.60 5.67 0.96
N TYR A 140 3.29 4.89 0.10
CA TYR A 140 3.40 5.21 -1.31
C TYR A 140 2.02 5.27 -1.98
N GLY A 141 1.20 4.24 -1.82
CA GLY A 141 -0.14 4.21 -2.42
C GLY A 141 -1.06 5.31 -1.91
N PHE A 142 -0.99 5.64 -0.61
CA PHE A 142 -1.81 6.72 -0.07
C PHE A 142 -1.41 8.08 -0.62
N PHE A 143 -0.13 8.45 -0.56
CA PHE A 143 0.33 9.78 -0.99
C PHE A 143 0.39 9.96 -2.50
N THR A 144 0.21 8.90 -3.29
CA THR A 144 0.02 8.98 -4.75
C THR A 144 -1.43 8.76 -5.17
N SER A 145 -2.35 8.57 -4.23
CA SER A 145 -3.78 8.46 -4.50
C SER A 145 -4.45 9.83 -4.62
N GLU A 146 -5.58 9.88 -5.33
CA GLU A 146 -6.40 11.08 -5.39
C GLU A 146 -6.77 11.62 -3.99
N ALA A 147 -7.12 10.71 -3.06
CA ALA A 147 -7.47 11.09 -1.69
C ALA A 147 -6.29 11.73 -0.95
N GLY A 148 -5.09 11.18 -1.09
CA GLY A 148 -3.87 11.71 -0.47
C GLY A 148 -3.44 13.03 -1.08
N GLU A 149 -3.41 13.13 -2.40
CA GLU A 149 -2.94 14.32 -3.09
C GLU A 149 -3.90 15.51 -3.01
N THR A 150 -5.22 15.27 -3.07
CA THR A 150 -6.20 16.36 -3.13
C THR A 150 -6.74 16.78 -1.77
N ARG A 151 -6.81 15.86 -0.80
CA ARG A 151 -7.42 16.13 0.52
C ARG A 151 -6.42 16.26 1.66
N VAL A 152 -5.23 15.67 1.53
CA VAL A 152 -4.18 15.71 2.55
C VAL A 152 -3.02 16.60 2.11
N ALA A 153 -2.61 16.50 0.86
CA ALA A 153 -1.66 17.39 0.23
C ALA A 153 -2.36 18.54 -0.50
N HIS A 154 -1.60 19.51 -0.96
CA HIS A 154 -2.06 20.55 -1.85
C HIS A 154 -1.56 20.26 -3.27
N TYR A 155 -2.33 19.46 -4.03
CA TYR A 155 -1.98 19.11 -5.41
C TYR A 155 -1.99 20.35 -6.32
N ARG A 156 -0.88 20.57 -7.03
CA ARG A 156 -0.74 21.66 -7.97
C ARG A 156 -0.10 21.17 -9.27
N PRO A 157 -0.89 20.90 -10.32
CA PRO A 157 -0.39 20.32 -11.59
C PRO A 157 0.65 21.21 -12.28
N VAL A 158 0.56 22.53 -12.08
CA VAL A 158 1.53 23.51 -12.62
C VAL A 158 2.04 24.35 -11.47
N PRO A 159 3.21 24.03 -10.87
CA PRO A 159 3.72 24.72 -9.69
C PRO A 159 4.06 26.20 -9.92
N GLY A 160 4.26 26.60 -11.16
CA GLY A 160 4.59 27.99 -11.52
C GLY A 160 6.03 28.36 -11.17
N LYS A 161 6.23 29.56 -10.61
CA LYS A 161 7.58 30.06 -10.28
C LYS A 161 8.13 29.34 -9.05
N TYR A 162 9.33 28.78 -9.17
CA TYR A 162 10.06 28.19 -8.05
C TYR A 162 10.41 29.25 -6.99
N LYS A 163 10.11 28.93 -5.72
CA LYS A 163 10.51 29.71 -4.54
C LYS A 163 11.21 28.78 -3.56
N GLY A 164 12.55 28.81 -3.54
CA GLY A 164 13.38 27.89 -2.75
C GLY A 164 13.24 28.04 -1.24
N CYS A 165 12.88 29.23 -0.77
CA CYS A 165 12.66 29.52 0.66
C CYS A 165 11.32 30.19 0.83
N ILE A 166 10.41 29.52 1.56
CA ILE A 166 9.12 30.07 1.98
C ILE A 166 8.98 29.93 3.50
N PRO A 167 8.29 30.86 4.18
CA PRO A 167 8.01 30.72 5.61
C PRO A 167 7.20 29.45 5.88
N TYR A 168 7.60 28.67 6.91
CA TYR A 168 6.80 27.56 7.39
C TYR A 168 5.65 28.08 8.24
N ILE A 169 4.42 27.65 7.92
CA ILE A 169 3.22 27.93 8.70
C ILE A 169 2.72 26.61 9.30
N LYS A 170 2.69 26.53 10.63
CA LYS A 170 2.19 25.33 11.32
C LYS A 170 0.74 25.02 10.91
N GLY A 171 0.47 23.76 10.52
CA GLY A 171 -0.84 23.32 10.05
C GLY A 171 -1.10 23.56 8.57
N GLN A 172 -0.17 24.14 7.84
CA GLN A 172 -0.26 24.24 6.39
C GLN A 172 -0.07 22.85 5.74
N THR A 173 -0.92 22.51 4.78
CA THR A 173 -0.77 21.31 3.95
C THR A 173 0.51 21.38 3.12
N PHE A 174 1.18 20.23 2.93
CA PHE A 174 2.35 20.16 2.05
C PHE A 174 1.92 20.19 0.57
N TRP A 175 2.83 20.62 -0.29
CA TRP A 175 2.60 20.66 -1.73
C TRP A 175 2.91 19.28 -2.36
N ALA A 176 1.97 18.79 -3.22
CA ALA A 176 2.19 17.66 -4.11
C ALA A 176 2.19 18.18 -5.56
N TRP A 177 3.12 17.70 -6.39
CA TRP A 177 3.29 17.99 -7.82
C TRP A 177 3.80 16.77 -8.58
#